data_644978f513ad9a09255de75b2f864ae4
#
_entry.id   644978f513ad9a09255de75b2f864ae4
#
_cell.length_a   1.000
_cell.length_b   1.000
_cell.length_c   1.000
_cell.angle_alpha   90.00
_cell.angle_beta   90.00
_cell.angle_gamma   90.00
#
_symmetry.space_group_name_H-M   'P 1'
#
loop_
_entity.id
_entity.type
_entity.pdbx_description
1 polymer ?
#
loop_
_entity_poly.entity_id
_entity_poly.type
_entity_poly.pdbx_seq_one_letter_code
_entity_poly.pdbx_strand_id
1 'polypeptide(L)'
;IYFFLNFKKSFINFISSGLFIFLLAISLSRFINLSPYQYTYLNYNFINLDKATNKFENDYWNTSWKELINNLPKEINGKKLNKFNISICGGDIDIARYYLSKKYKRFNITHPSEADFIIMTNRASFNKNDKRTCFDIYKGQDLFFVKRANLILSKFTKINK
;
A
#
# COMPACT_ATOMS: atom_id res chain seq x y z
N ILE A 1 -32.93 43.31 -22.08
CA ILE A 1 -31.72 43.32 -21.24
C ILE A 1 -31.89 42.32 -20.07
N TYR A 2 -32.99 42.36 -19.31
CA TYR A 2 -33.25 41.46 -18.16
C TYR A 2 -33.24 39.94 -18.54
N PHE A 3 -33.82 39.59 -19.69
CA PHE A 3 -33.85 38.23 -20.18
C PHE A 3 -32.47 37.68 -20.50
N PHE A 4 -31.61 38.47 -21.14
CA PHE A 4 -30.22 38.10 -21.45
C PHE A 4 -29.37 37.90 -20.22
N LEU A 5 -29.56 38.72 -19.17
CA LEU A 5 -28.82 38.58 -17.92
C LEU A 5 -29.19 37.28 -17.16
N ASN A 6 -30.46 36.94 -17.13
CA ASN A 6 -30.93 35.70 -16.50
C ASN A 6 -30.47 34.47 -17.26
N PHE A 7 -30.48 34.49 -18.59
CA PHE A 7 -30.01 33.40 -19.42
C PHE A 7 -28.51 33.15 -19.21
N LYS A 8 -27.71 34.22 -19.18
CA LYS A 8 -26.28 34.13 -18.92
C LYS A 8 -25.97 33.54 -17.53
N LYS A 9 -26.72 33.94 -16.51
CA LYS A 9 -26.59 33.41 -15.15
C LYS A 9 -26.97 31.95 -15.06
N SER A 10 -28.05 31.53 -15.70
CA SER A 10 -28.48 30.12 -15.76
C SER A 10 -27.45 29.26 -16.48
N PHE A 11 -26.88 29.72 -17.59
CA PHE A 11 -25.85 29.01 -18.32
C PHE A 11 -24.55 28.84 -17.52
N ILE A 12 -24.11 29.88 -16.82
CA ILE A 12 -22.93 29.81 -15.95
C ILE A 12 -23.17 28.80 -14.82
N ASN A 13 -24.34 28.81 -14.20
CA ASN A 13 -24.68 27.85 -13.13
C ASN A 13 -24.70 26.41 -13.66
N PHE A 14 -25.20 26.18 -14.87
CA PHE A 14 -25.20 24.86 -15.51
C PHE A 14 -23.77 24.35 -15.75
N ILE A 15 -22.90 25.19 -16.30
CA ILE A 15 -21.48 24.83 -16.55
C ILE A 15 -20.77 24.54 -15.22
N SER A 16 -20.97 25.40 -14.21
CA SER A 16 -20.36 25.24 -12.88
C SER A 16 -20.80 23.92 -12.23
N SER A 17 -22.09 23.59 -12.28
CA SER A 17 -22.62 22.34 -11.76
C SER A 17 -22.06 21.12 -12.51
N GLY A 18 -21.96 21.20 -13.83
CA GLY A 18 -21.38 20.14 -14.65
C GLY A 18 -19.91 19.90 -14.31
N LEU A 19 -19.13 20.98 -14.17
CA LEU A 19 -17.74 20.90 -13.76
C LEU A 19 -17.58 20.30 -12.35
N PHE A 20 -18.42 20.71 -11.41
CA PHE A 20 -18.41 20.17 -10.06
C PHE A 20 -18.69 18.66 -10.04
N ILE A 21 -19.75 18.21 -10.75
CA ILE A 21 -20.10 16.79 -10.86
C ILE A 21 -18.95 16.01 -11.51
N PHE A 22 -18.31 16.53 -12.52
CA PHE A 22 -17.17 15.91 -13.20
C PHE A 22 -15.97 15.73 -12.25
N LEU A 23 -15.61 16.76 -11.50
CA LEU A 23 -14.52 16.69 -10.52
C LEU A 23 -14.83 15.71 -9.40
N LEU A 24 -16.08 15.67 -8.95
CA LEU A 24 -16.54 14.73 -7.93
C LEU A 24 -16.48 13.28 -8.45
N ALA A 25 -16.88 13.03 -9.68
CA ALA A 25 -16.80 11.70 -10.30
C ALA A 25 -15.35 11.21 -10.42
N ILE A 26 -14.40 12.08 -10.81
CA ILE A 26 -12.97 11.73 -10.85
C ILE A 26 -12.46 11.38 -9.44
N SER A 27 -12.79 12.18 -8.43
CA SER A 27 -12.36 11.95 -7.06
C SER A 27 -12.92 10.64 -6.50
N LEU A 28 -14.20 10.38 -6.75
CA LEU A 28 -14.89 9.15 -6.33
C LEU A 28 -14.30 7.91 -7.02
N SER A 29 -14.04 7.98 -8.32
CA SER A 29 -13.41 6.89 -9.07
C SER A 29 -12.04 6.51 -8.47
N ARG A 30 -11.23 7.51 -8.13
CA ARG A 30 -9.92 7.29 -7.50
C ARG A 30 -10.05 6.68 -6.11
N PHE A 31 -11.01 7.13 -5.33
CA PHE A 31 -11.28 6.60 -3.99
C PHE A 31 -11.71 5.13 -4.05
N ILE A 32 -12.58 4.77 -5.01
CA ILE A 32 -13.03 3.39 -5.22
C ILE A 32 -11.86 2.48 -5.63
N ASN A 33 -10.96 2.95 -6.48
CA ASN A 33 -9.79 2.19 -6.93
C ASN A 33 -8.79 1.85 -5.81
N LEU A 34 -8.88 2.52 -4.66
CA LEU A 34 -8.10 2.19 -3.47
C LEU A 34 -8.74 1.08 -2.62
N SER A 35 -9.97 0.65 -2.93
CA SER A 35 -10.66 -0.35 -2.11
C SER A 35 -9.84 -1.64 -1.94
N PRO A 36 -9.77 -2.20 -0.72
CA PRO A 36 -10.39 -1.74 0.54
C PRO A 36 -9.51 -0.77 1.37
N TYR A 37 -8.49 -0.17 0.79
CA TYR A 37 -7.48 0.64 1.50
C TYR A 37 -7.71 2.14 1.34
N GLN A 38 -8.96 2.60 1.42
CA GLN A 38 -9.33 4.01 1.21
C GLN A 38 -8.62 4.97 2.16
N TYR A 39 -8.25 4.54 3.36
CA TYR A 39 -7.49 5.36 4.31
C TYR A 39 -6.08 5.72 3.82
N THR A 40 -5.57 5.04 2.79
CA THR A 40 -4.29 5.39 2.14
C THR A 40 -4.45 6.45 1.06
N TYR A 41 -5.66 7.02 0.90
CA TYR A 41 -5.95 7.99 -0.15
C TYR A 41 -5.09 9.25 0.00
N LEU A 42 -4.35 9.53 -1.05
CA LEU A 42 -3.62 10.78 -1.25
C LEU A 42 -4.21 11.50 -2.45
N ASN A 43 -4.36 12.80 -2.37
CA ASN A 43 -4.82 13.59 -3.52
C ASN A 43 -3.69 13.75 -4.53
N TYR A 44 -3.55 12.79 -5.43
CA TYR A 44 -2.47 12.70 -6.42
C TYR A 44 -2.45 13.84 -7.44
N ASN A 45 -3.51 14.65 -7.52
CA ASN A 45 -3.50 15.84 -8.38
C ASN A 45 -2.49 16.89 -7.89
N PHE A 46 -2.17 16.87 -6.60
CA PHE A 46 -1.31 17.85 -5.94
C PHE A 46 -0.02 17.25 -5.39
N ILE A 47 0.14 15.93 -5.44
CA ILE A 47 1.28 15.23 -4.84
C ILE A 47 1.92 14.34 -5.89
N ASN A 48 3.22 14.56 -6.14
CA ASN A 48 4.01 13.62 -6.94
C ASN A 48 4.15 12.30 -6.16
N LEU A 49 3.71 11.19 -6.76
CA LEU A 49 3.69 9.86 -6.14
C LEU A 49 5.06 9.41 -5.64
N ASP A 50 6.12 9.67 -6.41
CA ASP A 50 7.49 9.29 -6.03
C ASP A 50 7.96 10.03 -4.79
N LYS A 51 7.50 11.27 -4.61
CA LYS A 51 7.77 12.06 -3.39
C LYS A 51 6.82 11.70 -2.25
N ALA A 52 5.61 11.25 -2.54
CA ALA A 52 4.62 10.88 -1.54
C ALA A 52 5.00 9.58 -0.81
N THR A 53 5.52 8.59 -1.53
CA THR A 53 5.97 7.32 -0.95
C THR A 53 7.09 7.48 0.08
N ASN A 54 7.90 8.54 -0.06
CA ASN A 54 9.01 8.85 0.85
C ASN A 54 8.62 9.79 1.99
N LYS A 55 7.44 10.42 1.91
CA LYS A 55 6.99 11.42 2.91
C LYS A 55 5.87 10.90 3.81
N PHE A 56 5.08 9.94 3.34
CA PHE A 56 3.90 9.45 4.04
C PHE A 56 3.95 7.94 4.23
N GLU A 57 3.58 7.48 5.40
CA GLU A 57 3.36 6.08 5.68
C GLU A 57 2.05 5.64 5.01
N ASN A 58 2.14 4.71 4.06
CA ASN A 58 1.00 4.39 3.20
C ASN A 58 0.07 3.33 3.78
N ASP A 59 0.57 2.40 4.58
CA ASP A 59 -0.23 1.35 5.23
C ASP A 59 0.11 1.26 6.71
N TYR A 60 -0.19 2.32 7.45
CA TYR A 60 0.13 2.43 8.87
C TYR A 60 -0.40 1.24 9.70
N TRP A 61 -1.60 0.76 9.38
CA TRP A 61 -2.27 -0.32 10.11
C TRP A 61 -1.93 -1.73 9.59
N ASN A 62 -1.05 -1.85 8.58
CA ASN A 62 -0.66 -3.12 7.97
C ASN A 62 -1.84 -3.97 7.45
N THR A 63 -2.93 -3.33 7.07
CA THR A 63 -4.14 -4.02 6.61
C THR A 63 -3.92 -4.75 5.28
N SER A 64 -2.97 -4.29 4.46
CA SER A 64 -2.58 -4.96 3.23
C SER A 64 -1.89 -6.32 3.46
N TRP A 65 -1.39 -6.59 4.66
CA TRP A 65 -0.73 -7.86 4.97
C TRP A 65 -1.66 -9.06 4.91
N LYS A 66 -2.95 -8.87 5.22
CA LYS A 66 -3.93 -9.93 5.01
C LYS A 66 -3.98 -10.37 3.55
N GLU A 67 -4.06 -9.41 2.63
CA GLU A 67 -4.06 -9.69 1.19
C GLU A 67 -2.71 -10.24 0.74
N LEU A 68 -1.62 -9.61 1.17
CA LEU A 68 -0.26 -10.03 0.86
C LEU A 68 -0.05 -11.51 1.22
N ILE A 69 -0.32 -11.89 2.46
CA ILE A 69 -0.08 -13.24 2.97
C ILE A 69 -1.02 -14.24 2.29
N ASN A 70 -2.28 -13.88 2.06
CA ASN A 70 -3.23 -14.76 1.40
C ASN A 70 -2.86 -15.06 -0.07
N ASN A 71 -2.14 -14.17 -0.73
CA ASN A 71 -1.76 -14.30 -2.12
C ASN A 71 -0.27 -14.66 -2.33
N LEU A 72 0.44 -15.05 -1.27
CA LEU A 72 1.84 -15.47 -1.42
C LEU A 72 1.96 -16.64 -2.42
N PRO A 73 3.03 -16.66 -3.24
CA PRO A 73 3.23 -17.63 -4.29
C PRO A 73 3.12 -19.08 -3.78
N LYS A 74 2.51 -19.94 -4.59
CA LYS A 74 2.36 -21.38 -4.29
C LYS A 74 3.70 -22.08 -4.10
N GLU A 75 4.76 -21.53 -4.63
CA GLU A 75 6.13 -22.05 -4.49
C GLU A 75 6.60 -22.09 -3.04
N ILE A 76 6.10 -21.17 -2.21
CA ILE A 76 6.32 -21.21 -0.77
C ILE A 76 5.45 -22.28 -0.11
N ASN A 77 4.28 -22.59 -0.71
CA ASN A 77 3.37 -23.63 -0.25
C ASN A 77 3.75 -25.04 -0.72
N GLY A 78 4.37 -25.15 -1.91
CA GLY A 78 4.58 -26.42 -2.61
C GLY A 78 5.93 -27.09 -2.40
N LYS A 79 6.95 -26.32 -2.03
CA LYS A 79 8.17 -26.94 -1.56
C LYS A 79 7.89 -27.51 -0.17
N LYS A 80 8.33 -28.74 0.06
CA LYS A 80 8.48 -29.37 1.38
C LYS A 80 9.43 -28.54 2.28
N LEU A 81 9.21 -27.25 2.37
CA LEU A 81 9.90 -26.35 3.25
C LEU A 81 9.45 -26.72 4.64
N ASN A 82 10.22 -27.57 5.28
CA ASN A 82 9.96 -28.03 6.64
C ASN A 82 9.84 -26.84 7.62
N LYS A 83 10.43 -25.69 7.28
CA LYS A 83 10.40 -24.46 8.07
C LYS A 83 11.01 -23.34 7.27
N PHE A 84 10.43 -22.16 7.23
CA PHE A 84 11.02 -20.98 6.60
C PHE A 84 11.07 -19.82 7.59
N ASN A 85 12.10 -19.02 7.46
CA ASN A 85 12.37 -17.89 8.33
C ASN A 85 11.87 -16.60 7.66
N ILE A 86 11.01 -15.87 8.34
CA ILE A 86 10.45 -14.59 7.86
C ILE A 86 10.88 -13.50 8.83
N SER A 87 11.30 -12.37 8.29
CA SER A 87 11.42 -11.13 9.04
C SER A 87 10.29 -10.17 8.73
N ILE A 88 10.10 -9.21 9.60
CA ILE A 88 9.03 -8.22 9.52
C ILE A 88 9.66 -6.83 9.58
N CYS A 89 9.30 -5.95 8.66
CA CYS A 89 9.70 -4.55 8.70
C CYS A 89 8.52 -3.61 8.44
N GLY A 90 8.43 -2.58 9.25
CA GLY A 90 7.42 -1.52 9.08
C GLY A 90 6.04 -1.86 9.61
N GLY A 91 5.91 -2.87 10.46
CA GLY A 91 4.63 -3.22 11.04
C GLY A 91 4.71 -4.09 12.29
N ASP A 92 3.55 -4.47 12.78
CA ASP A 92 3.39 -5.23 14.01
C ASP A 92 3.63 -6.74 13.75
N ILE A 93 4.53 -7.33 14.53
CA ILE A 93 4.89 -8.74 14.45
C ILE A 93 3.69 -9.65 14.78
N ASP A 94 2.82 -9.24 15.68
CA ASP A 94 1.67 -10.05 16.10
C ASP A 94 0.59 -10.08 15.02
N ILE A 95 0.41 -8.99 14.29
CA ILE A 95 -0.45 -8.95 13.10
C ILE A 95 0.08 -9.93 12.03
N ALA A 96 1.37 -9.90 11.74
CA ALA A 96 1.98 -10.81 10.78
C ALA A 96 1.85 -12.26 11.23
N ARG A 97 2.15 -12.56 12.50
CA ARG A 97 2.03 -13.88 13.11
C ARG A 97 0.60 -14.43 12.99
N TYR A 98 -0.39 -13.59 13.27
CA TYR A 98 -1.79 -13.97 13.17
C TYR A 98 -2.18 -14.41 11.75
N TYR A 99 -1.83 -13.65 10.72
CA TYR A 99 -2.17 -14.02 9.34
C TYR A 99 -1.34 -15.19 8.83
N LEU A 100 -0.06 -15.26 9.17
CA LEU A 100 0.81 -16.37 8.80
C LEU A 100 0.35 -17.68 9.42
N SER A 101 -0.02 -17.69 10.70
CA SER A 101 -0.47 -18.91 11.41
C SER A 101 -1.76 -19.49 10.83
N LYS A 102 -2.63 -18.66 10.24
CA LYS A 102 -3.84 -19.12 9.56
C LYS A 102 -3.54 -19.87 8.26
N LYS A 103 -2.42 -19.57 7.62
CA LYS A 103 -2.09 -20.12 6.30
C LYS A 103 -0.96 -21.15 6.32
N TYR A 104 0.00 -20.98 7.21
CA TYR A 104 1.21 -21.80 7.28
C TYR A 104 1.35 -22.48 8.64
N LYS A 105 1.62 -23.78 8.62
CA LYS A 105 1.82 -24.56 9.87
C LYS A 105 3.21 -24.42 10.45
N ARG A 106 4.21 -24.04 9.64
CA ARG A 106 5.63 -24.04 10.03
C ARG A 106 6.34 -22.82 9.46
N PHE A 107 6.52 -21.81 10.28
CA PHE A 107 7.32 -20.62 10.00
C PHE A 107 7.96 -20.14 11.29
N ASN A 108 9.08 -19.42 11.16
CA ASN A 108 9.68 -18.67 12.26
C ASN A 108 9.72 -17.21 11.90
N ILE A 109 9.44 -16.34 12.87
CA ILE A 109 9.76 -14.93 12.76
C ILE A 109 11.13 -14.72 13.39
N THR A 110 12.09 -14.23 12.59
CA THR A 110 13.50 -14.10 12.97
C THR A 110 14.02 -12.69 12.66
N HIS A 111 15.24 -12.42 13.11
CA HIS A 111 15.94 -11.21 12.71
C HIS A 111 16.24 -11.20 11.20
N PRO A 112 16.27 -10.04 10.53
CA PRO A 112 16.49 -9.95 9.09
C PRO A 112 17.75 -10.66 8.57
N SER A 113 18.81 -10.72 9.36
CA SER A 113 20.06 -11.42 9.01
C SER A 113 19.91 -12.94 8.83
N GLU A 114 18.90 -13.53 9.49
CA GLU A 114 18.65 -14.96 9.49
C GLU A 114 17.44 -15.34 8.61
N ALA A 115 16.71 -14.34 8.17
CA ALA A 115 15.49 -14.55 7.41
C ALA A 115 15.77 -14.94 5.96
N ASP A 116 14.91 -15.78 5.42
CA ASP A 116 14.88 -16.11 3.98
C ASP A 116 13.99 -15.14 3.22
N PHE A 117 12.96 -14.66 3.91
CA PHE A 117 11.96 -13.73 3.36
C PHE A 117 11.68 -12.60 4.33
N ILE A 118 11.19 -11.49 3.77
CA ILE A 118 10.75 -10.35 4.57
C ILE A 118 9.39 -9.86 4.11
N ILE A 119 8.51 -9.58 5.07
CA ILE A 119 7.25 -8.86 4.87
C ILE A 119 7.51 -7.40 5.24
N MET A 120 7.16 -6.49 4.36
CA MET A 120 7.43 -5.07 4.53
C MET A 120 6.23 -4.21 4.19
N THR A 121 6.06 -3.12 4.94
CA THR A 121 5.33 -1.92 4.50
C THR A 121 6.30 -0.78 4.23
N ASN A 122 5.86 0.22 3.45
CA ASN A 122 6.69 1.40 3.18
C ASN A 122 6.65 2.35 4.40
N ARG A 123 7.24 1.91 5.49
CA ARG A 123 7.32 2.65 6.73
C ARG A 123 8.76 3.08 7.00
N ALA A 124 8.92 4.26 7.61
CA ALA A 124 10.22 4.76 8.01
C ALA A 124 10.91 3.78 8.98
N SER A 125 12.24 3.71 8.92
CA SER A 125 13.04 2.96 9.88
C SER A 125 12.79 3.48 11.30
N PHE A 126 12.81 2.58 12.29
CA PHE A 126 12.73 2.95 13.71
C PHE A 126 13.91 3.79 14.18
N ASN A 127 15.01 3.83 13.42
CA ASN A 127 16.14 4.68 13.73
C ASN A 127 15.83 6.12 13.33
N LYS A 128 15.70 7.01 14.31
CA LYS A 128 15.39 8.44 14.11
C LYS A 128 16.37 9.17 13.17
N ASN A 129 17.58 8.68 13.07
CA ASN A 129 18.63 9.25 12.20
C ASN A 129 18.62 8.66 10.78
N ASP A 130 17.85 7.60 10.55
CA ASP A 130 17.75 6.93 9.25
C ASP A 130 16.40 7.23 8.60
N LYS A 131 16.42 8.07 7.57
CA LYS A 131 15.22 8.46 6.83
C LYS A 131 14.78 7.41 5.80
N ARG A 132 15.51 6.28 5.69
CA ARG A 132 15.17 5.22 4.77
C ARG A 132 13.93 4.46 5.23
N THR A 133 13.16 4.00 4.26
CA THR A 133 12.03 3.12 4.52
C THR A 133 12.45 1.65 4.54
N CYS A 134 11.56 0.76 4.99
CA CYS A 134 11.81 -0.68 4.90
C CYS A 134 12.11 -1.13 3.46
N PHE A 135 11.47 -0.50 2.46
CA PHE A 135 11.72 -0.80 1.05
C PHE A 135 13.10 -0.35 0.57
N ASP A 136 13.72 0.61 1.23
CA ASP A 136 15.07 1.08 0.91
C ASP A 136 16.15 0.24 1.59
N ILE A 137 15.87 -0.23 2.80
CA ILE A 137 16.83 -0.97 3.62
C ILE A 137 16.98 -2.41 3.13
N TYR A 138 15.86 -3.09 2.87
CA TYR A 138 15.86 -4.49 2.52
C TYR A 138 15.62 -4.69 1.03
N LYS A 139 16.69 -4.99 0.32
CA LYS A 139 16.66 -5.29 -1.12
C LYS A 139 16.68 -6.80 -1.34
N GLY A 140 16.07 -7.24 -2.44
CA GLY A 140 16.01 -8.64 -2.81
C GLY A 140 15.06 -8.83 -4.00
N GLN A 141 14.64 -10.07 -4.21
CA GLN A 141 13.68 -10.40 -5.24
C GLN A 141 12.26 -10.25 -4.68
N ASP A 142 11.52 -9.25 -5.16
CA ASP A 142 10.10 -9.10 -4.82
C ASP A 142 9.31 -10.26 -5.45
N LEU A 143 8.75 -11.12 -4.58
CA LEU A 143 7.96 -12.28 -5.00
C LEU A 143 6.48 -11.93 -5.16
N PHE A 144 6.00 -11.04 -4.31
CA PHE A 144 4.64 -10.53 -4.37
C PHE A 144 4.54 -9.16 -3.70
N PHE A 145 3.60 -8.35 -4.16
CA PHE A 145 3.29 -7.05 -3.55
C PHE A 145 1.81 -6.72 -3.68
N VAL A 146 1.30 -5.96 -2.73
CA VAL A 146 -0.02 -5.36 -2.78
C VAL A 146 0.10 -3.93 -3.27
N LYS A 147 -0.59 -3.62 -4.38
CA LYS A 147 -0.55 -2.31 -5.02
C LYS A 147 -1.96 -1.79 -5.23
N ARG A 148 -2.19 -0.51 -4.96
CA ARG A 148 -3.43 0.21 -5.29
C ARG A 148 -3.09 1.59 -5.83
N ALA A 149 -3.78 1.99 -6.89
CA ALA A 149 -3.62 3.31 -7.53
C ALA A 149 -2.15 3.72 -7.73
N ASN A 150 -1.30 2.79 -8.21
CA ASN A 150 0.15 2.94 -8.37
C ASN A 150 0.98 3.04 -7.07
N LEU A 151 0.34 2.94 -5.91
CA LEU A 151 1.00 2.93 -4.62
C LEU A 151 1.26 1.49 -4.17
N ILE A 152 2.50 1.13 -3.88
CA ILE A 152 2.83 -0.16 -3.27
C ILE A 152 2.61 -0.02 -1.76
N LEU A 153 1.71 -0.82 -1.22
CA LEU A 153 1.35 -0.82 0.19
C LEU A 153 2.24 -1.75 1.01
N SER A 154 2.43 -2.96 0.51
CA SER A 154 3.28 -3.97 1.16
C SER A 154 3.95 -4.87 0.15
N LYS A 155 5.07 -5.46 0.55
CA LYS A 155 5.88 -6.39 -0.24
C LYS A 155 6.22 -7.64 0.55
N PHE A 156 6.35 -8.74 -0.20
CA PHE A 156 6.98 -9.96 0.24
C PHE A 156 8.20 -10.22 -0.65
N THR A 157 9.39 -10.13 -0.04
CA THR A 157 10.66 -10.12 -0.75
C THR A 157 11.52 -11.28 -0.26
N LYS A 158 12.17 -12.01 -1.18
CA LYS A 158 13.21 -12.97 -0.85
C LYS A 158 14.51 -12.21 -0.65
N ILE A 159 15.15 -12.40 0.50
CA ILE A 159 16.42 -11.75 0.83
C ILE A 159 17.54 -12.47 0.06
N ASN A 160 18.38 -11.70 -0.60
CA ASN A 160 19.62 -12.21 -1.18
C ASN A 160 20.66 -12.31 -0.04
N LYS A 161 21.02 -13.52 0.31
CA LYS A 161 22.12 -13.80 1.25
C LYS A 161 23.45 -13.78 0.53
#